data_c182d0cb9a5bc8effaf2c9e46fa36b24
#
_entry.id   c182d0cb9a5bc8effaf2c9e46fa36b24
#
_cell.length_a   1.000
_cell.length_b   1.000
_cell.length_c   1.000
_cell.angle_alpha   90.00
_cell.angle_beta   90.00
_cell.angle_gamma   90.00
#
_symmetry.space_group_name_H-M   'P 1'
#
loop_
_entity.id
_entity.type
_entity.pdbx_description
1 polymer ?
#
loop_
_entity_poly.entity_id
_entity_poly.type
_entity_poly.pdbx_seq_one_letter_code
_entity_poly.pdbx_strand_id
1 'polypeptide(L)'
;MHLEQNLKGLCAKNGINFNDFLNDMDVDHVNELTVYDLEAICEEYELDMLSLLFKPLMKANHLQLKIDKIKLLVLDVDGVMTDGGMYYNENGDFMKKYNTKDGMAIQHLVKNKFQVAIISSGYKEHVVKTRADLLGIQHCVVTREPKLDVLKNICKDLQLNLDEVALIGDDINDLEMISHIGLSACPSDAVGAVKTKVDLILSKKGGEGCVREFIDAYLLTKPLN
;
A
#
# COMPACT_ATOMS: atom_id res chain seq x y z
N MET A 1 -10.81 -19.44 7.96
CA MET A 1 -9.87 -19.57 9.10
C MET A 1 -8.47 -19.33 8.55
N HIS A 2 -7.64 -18.53 9.22
CA HIS A 2 -6.31 -18.17 8.71
C HIS A 2 -5.21 -19.15 9.17
N LEU A 3 -5.54 -20.13 10.02
CA LEU A 3 -4.58 -21.02 10.67
C LEU A 3 -3.59 -21.68 9.69
N GLU A 4 -4.08 -22.40 8.71
CA GLU A 4 -3.22 -23.10 7.74
C GLU A 4 -2.30 -22.14 6.98
N GLN A 5 -2.84 -21.00 6.56
CA GLN A 5 -2.08 -19.98 5.84
C GLN A 5 -1.00 -19.34 6.73
N ASN A 6 -1.32 -19.12 8.01
CA ASN A 6 -0.38 -18.58 8.99
C ASN A 6 0.73 -19.59 9.29
N LEU A 7 0.40 -20.88 9.47
CA LEU A 7 1.39 -21.92 9.72
C LEU A 7 2.30 -22.15 8.49
N LYS A 8 1.75 -22.18 7.28
CA LYS A 8 2.55 -22.23 6.05
C LYS A 8 3.53 -21.06 5.93
N GLY A 9 3.06 -19.85 6.26
CA GLY A 9 3.91 -18.66 6.27
C GLY A 9 4.97 -18.69 7.36
N LEU A 10 4.64 -19.21 8.54
CA LEU A 10 5.56 -19.38 9.66
C LEU A 10 6.69 -20.37 9.32
N CYS A 11 6.34 -21.53 8.76
CA CYS A 11 7.29 -22.50 8.27
C CYS A 11 8.22 -21.92 7.22
N ALA A 12 7.66 -21.25 6.21
CA ALA A 12 8.45 -20.61 5.16
C ALA A 12 9.42 -19.55 5.70
N LYS A 13 8.98 -18.72 6.68
CA LYS A 13 9.83 -17.72 7.33
C LYS A 13 11.03 -18.34 8.07
N ASN A 14 10.84 -19.52 8.62
CA ASN A 14 11.86 -20.22 9.42
C ASN A 14 12.63 -21.28 8.60
N GLY A 15 12.39 -21.38 7.27
CA GLY A 15 13.07 -22.36 6.42
C GLY A 15 12.63 -23.81 6.64
N ILE A 16 11.45 -24.02 7.23
CA ILE A 16 10.89 -25.34 7.55
C ILE A 16 9.98 -25.75 6.42
N ASN A 17 10.08 -27.01 5.97
CA ASN A 17 9.11 -27.58 5.03
C ASN A 17 7.79 -27.82 5.75
N PHE A 18 6.68 -27.38 5.18
CA PHE A 18 5.37 -27.46 5.83
C PHE A 18 4.89 -28.92 6.06
N ASN A 19 5.22 -29.84 5.16
CA ASN A 19 4.88 -31.25 5.35
C ASN A 19 5.73 -31.90 6.45
N ASP A 20 7.01 -31.52 6.55
CA ASP A 20 7.87 -31.96 7.64
C ASP A 20 7.36 -31.44 9.00
N PHE A 21 6.92 -30.19 9.04
CA PHE A 21 6.28 -29.61 10.24
C PHE A 21 5.03 -30.40 10.68
N LEU A 22 4.14 -30.79 9.72
CA LEU A 22 2.96 -31.59 10.06
C LEU A 22 3.35 -32.98 10.55
N ASN A 23 4.37 -33.61 9.96
CA ASN A 23 4.90 -34.91 10.39
C ASN A 23 5.48 -34.83 11.81
N ASP A 24 6.22 -33.75 12.13
CA ASP A 24 6.80 -33.53 13.47
C ASP A 24 5.72 -33.33 14.55
N MET A 25 4.55 -32.81 14.14
CA MET A 25 3.37 -32.67 15.01
C MET A 25 2.48 -33.94 15.02
N ASP A 26 2.85 -34.99 14.30
CA ASP A 26 2.12 -36.27 14.16
C ASP A 26 0.66 -36.07 13.66
N VAL A 27 0.47 -35.17 12.67
CA VAL A 27 -0.82 -34.88 12.04
C VAL A 27 -0.72 -34.85 10.51
N ASP A 28 -1.79 -35.26 9.84
CA ASP A 28 -1.89 -35.17 8.38
C ASP A 28 -2.40 -33.77 7.92
N HIS A 29 -3.19 -33.12 8.77
CA HIS A 29 -3.80 -31.82 8.49
C HIS A 29 -3.83 -30.89 9.70
N VAL A 30 -3.73 -29.59 9.44
CA VAL A 30 -3.79 -28.53 10.49
C VAL A 30 -5.06 -28.57 11.34
N ASN A 31 -6.15 -29.15 10.83
CA ASN A 31 -7.40 -29.29 11.56
C ASN A 31 -7.34 -30.37 12.68
N GLU A 32 -6.30 -31.19 12.67
CA GLU A 32 -6.04 -32.22 13.67
C GLU A 32 -5.21 -31.72 14.83
N LEU A 33 -4.59 -30.54 14.69
CA LEU A 33 -3.85 -29.88 15.77
C LEU A 33 -4.78 -29.63 16.97
N THR A 34 -4.32 -30.04 18.13
CA THR A 34 -5.01 -29.78 19.40
C THR A 34 -4.76 -28.37 19.90
N VAL A 35 -5.51 -27.95 20.90
CA VAL A 35 -5.25 -26.64 21.57
C VAL A 35 -3.85 -26.60 22.18
N TYR A 36 -3.36 -27.72 22.70
CA TYR A 36 -2.02 -27.83 23.28
C TYR A 36 -0.91 -27.65 22.23
N ASP A 37 -1.12 -28.20 21.02
CA ASP A 37 -0.18 -28.01 19.92
C ASP A 37 -0.14 -26.53 19.49
N LEU A 38 -1.30 -25.89 19.43
CA LEU A 38 -1.39 -24.47 19.10
C LEU A 38 -0.77 -23.58 20.18
N GLU A 39 -0.91 -23.95 21.47
CA GLU A 39 -0.23 -23.26 22.59
C GLU A 39 1.30 -23.41 22.47
N ALA A 40 1.79 -24.60 22.22
CA ALA A 40 3.23 -24.85 22.03
C ALA A 40 3.80 -24.04 20.83
N ILE A 41 3.09 -24.01 19.70
CA ILE A 41 3.46 -23.18 18.55
C ILE A 41 3.48 -21.70 18.93
N CYS A 42 2.46 -21.21 19.65
CA CYS A 42 2.39 -19.82 20.08
C CYS A 42 3.54 -19.45 21.03
N GLU A 43 3.93 -20.33 21.95
CA GLU A 43 5.07 -20.13 22.85
C GLU A 43 6.39 -20.12 22.09
N GLU A 44 6.63 -21.11 21.21
CA GLU A 44 7.88 -21.23 20.46
C GLU A 44 8.13 -20.03 19.52
N TYR A 45 7.08 -19.53 18.90
CA TYR A 45 7.20 -18.43 17.92
C TYR A 45 6.75 -17.07 18.45
N GLU A 46 6.52 -16.93 19.76
CA GLU A 46 6.08 -15.71 20.44
C GLU A 46 4.83 -15.08 19.80
N LEU A 47 3.81 -15.91 19.52
CA LEU A 47 2.58 -15.52 18.85
C LEU A 47 1.40 -15.45 19.82
N ASP A 48 0.47 -14.54 19.54
CA ASP A 48 -0.84 -14.54 20.18
C ASP A 48 -1.78 -15.54 19.49
N MET A 49 -2.42 -16.42 20.28
CA MET A 49 -3.31 -17.50 19.81
C MET A 49 -4.46 -16.96 18.95
N LEU A 50 -5.10 -15.87 19.39
CA LEU A 50 -6.20 -15.27 18.60
C LEU A 50 -5.71 -14.73 17.28
N SER A 51 -4.49 -14.20 17.26
CA SER A 51 -3.85 -13.75 16.03
C SER A 51 -3.52 -14.92 15.11
N LEU A 52 -2.98 -16.03 15.63
CA LEU A 52 -2.70 -17.25 14.85
C LEU A 52 -3.95 -17.80 14.17
N LEU A 53 -5.09 -17.80 14.87
CA LEU A 53 -6.34 -18.40 14.39
C LEU A 53 -7.14 -17.48 13.46
N PHE A 54 -7.21 -16.17 13.77
CA PHE A 54 -8.20 -15.27 13.20
C PHE A 54 -7.65 -14.07 12.46
N LYS A 55 -6.34 -13.79 12.54
CA LYS A 55 -5.71 -12.69 11.80
C LYS A 55 -4.73 -13.26 10.77
N PRO A 56 -4.55 -12.61 9.61
CA PRO A 56 -3.48 -12.96 8.68
C PRO A 56 -2.14 -12.50 9.29
N LEU A 57 -1.46 -13.38 10.03
CA LEU A 57 -0.15 -13.09 10.67
C LEU A 57 0.96 -12.96 9.64
N MET A 58 0.89 -13.76 8.60
CA MET A 58 1.78 -13.66 7.46
C MET A 58 1.05 -12.86 6.40
N LYS A 59 1.50 -11.65 6.12
CA LYS A 59 1.20 -11.01 4.84
C LYS A 59 1.54 -12.09 3.83
N ALA A 60 0.55 -12.55 3.09
CA ALA A 60 0.74 -13.67 2.17
C ALA A 60 2.06 -13.44 1.42
N ASN A 61 2.88 -14.50 1.24
CA ASN A 61 4.16 -14.41 0.52
C ASN A 61 4.01 -13.63 -0.80
N HIS A 62 2.83 -13.69 -1.42
CA HIS A 62 2.47 -12.93 -2.60
C HIS A 62 2.45 -11.40 -2.40
N LEU A 63 1.90 -10.91 -1.29
CA LEU A 63 1.89 -9.46 -0.99
C LEU A 63 3.32 -8.95 -0.70
N GLN A 64 4.11 -9.73 0.04
CA GLN A 64 5.51 -9.38 0.30
C GLN A 64 6.32 -9.36 -1.01
N LEU A 65 6.13 -10.34 -1.90
CA LEU A 65 6.78 -10.37 -3.22
C LEU A 65 6.37 -9.17 -4.10
N LYS A 66 5.13 -8.71 -4.01
CA LYS A 66 4.70 -7.46 -4.65
C LYS A 66 5.44 -6.26 -4.08
N ILE A 67 5.40 -6.10 -2.74
CA ILE A 67 6.06 -5.00 -2.02
C ILE A 67 7.55 -4.93 -2.37
N ASP A 68 8.22 -6.09 -2.45
CA ASP A 68 9.66 -6.16 -2.71
C ASP A 68 10.08 -5.64 -4.08
N LYS A 69 9.18 -5.65 -5.04
CA LYS A 69 9.41 -5.12 -6.38
C LYS A 69 9.21 -3.62 -6.51
N ILE A 70 8.47 -2.98 -5.56
CA ILE A 70 8.05 -1.59 -5.71
C ILE A 70 9.24 -0.64 -5.68
N LYS A 71 9.29 0.24 -6.69
CA LYS A 71 10.29 1.29 -6.88
C LYS A 71 9.68 2.68 -7.06
N LEU A 72 8.38 2.76 -7.40
CA LEU A 72 7.64 4.00 -7.57
C LEU A 72 6.37 3.97 -6.74
N LEU A 73 6.13 5.01 -5.94
CA LEU A 73 4.85 5.28 -5.28
C LEU A 73 4.12 6.38 -6.04
N VAL A 74 2.93 6.07 -6.55
CA VAL A 74 2.02 7.03 -7.18
C VAL A 74 0.93 7.41 -6.20
N LEU A 75 0.66 8.70 -6.09
CA LEU A 75 -0.35 9.27 -5.21
C LEU A 75 -1.41 10.03 -6.01
N ASP A 76 -2.68 9.72 -5.79
CA ASP A 76 -3.74 10.68 -6.10
C ASP A 76 -3.74 11.80 -5.07
N VAL A 77 -4.43 12.90 -5.35
CA VAL A 77 -4.47 14.08 -4.47
C VAL A 77 -5.78 14.13 -3.70
N ASP A 78 -6.89 14.25 -4.41
CA ASP A 78 -8.20 14.49 -3.80
C ASP A 78 -8.76 13.17 -3.24
N GLY A 79 -8.98 13.08 -1.94
CA GLY A 79 -9.39 11.85 -1.26
C GLY A 79 -8.24 10.92 -0.82
N VAL A 80 -6.97 11.24 -1.17
CA VAL A 80 -5.77 10.51 -0.73
C VAL A 80 -4.85 11.42 0.07
N MET A 81 -4.19 12.39 -0.59
CA MET A 81 -3.31 13.37 0.09
C MET A 81 -4.12 14.44 0.85
N THR A 82 -5.37 14.62 0.47
CA THR A 82 -6.36 15.50 1.11
C THR A 82 -7.59 14.69 1.52
N ASP A 83 -8.49 15.30 2.25
CA ASP A 83 -9.78 14.73 2.64
C ASP A 83 -10.85 14.78 1.52
N GLY A 84 -10.45 15.14 0.28
CA GLY A 84 -11.36 15.29 -0.86
C GLY A 84 -12.22 16.56 -0.81
N GLY A 85 -12.15 17.33 0.26
CA GLY A 85 -12.87 18.61 0.39
C GLY A 85 -12.31 19.68 -0.54
N MET A 86 -13.18 20.42 -1.20
CA MET A 86 -12.82 21.51 -2.11
C MET A 86 -13.20 22.86 -1.53
N TYR A 87 -12.25 23.79 -1.51
CA TYR A 87 -12.49 25.18 -1.16
C TYR A 87 -12.63 25.99 -2.46
N TYR A 88 -13.87 26.34 -2.79
CA TYR A 88 -14.24 26.92 -4.08
C TYR A 88 -14.60 28.42 -3.98
N ASN A 89 -14.09 29.21 -4.91
CA ASN A 89 -14.53 30.59 -5.12
C ASN A 89 -14.82 30.84 -6.62
N GLU A 90 -15.09 32.07 -7.00
CA GLU A 90 -15.38 32.45 -8.41
C GLU A 90 -14.25 32.11 -9.40
N ASN A 91 -13.01 31.93 -8.91
CA ASN A 91 -11.85 31.55 -9.71
C ASN A 91 -11.59 30.02 -9.69
N GLY A 92 -12.45 29.24 -9.04
CA GLY A 92 -12.38 27.80 -8.91
C GLY A 92 -11.77 27.32 -7.59
N ASP A 93 -11.29 26.07 -7.55
CA ASP A 93 -10.61 25.47 -6.39
C ASP A 93 -9.32 26.25 -6.08
N PHE A 94 -9.20 26.82 -4.88
CA PHE A 94 -8.10 27.72 -4.55
C PHE A 94 -7.22 27.24 -3.38
N MET A 95 -7.67 26.27 -2.59
CA MET A 95 -6.93 25.81 -1.41
C MET A 95 -7.16 24.30 -1.20
N LYS A 96 -6.10 23.59 -0.81
CA LYS A 96 -6.16 22.19 -0.40
C LYS A 96 -5.54 22.02 0.98
N LYS A 97 -6.18 21.20 1.82
CA LYS A 97 -5.67 20.83 3.15
C LYS A 97 -4.88 19.54 3.05
N TYR A 98 -3.56 19.63 3.24
CA TYR A 98 -2.66 18.47 3.27
C TYR A 98 -2.30 18.06 4.70
N ASN A 99 -2.00 16.78 4.90
CA ASN A 99 -1.53 16.25 6.17
C ASN A 99 0.00 16.42 6.31
N THR A 100 0.45 16.91 7.45
CA THR A 100 1.89 17.10 7.68
C THR A 100 2.64 15.79 7.87
N LYS A 101 2.01 14.76 8.46
CA LYS A 101 2.63 13.42 8.66
C LYS A 101 2.85 12.72 7.33
N ASP A 102 1.89 12.81 6.41
CA ASP A 102 2.04 12.31 5.04
C ASP A 102 3.20 13.01 4.33
N GLY A 103 3.25 14.34 4.42
CA GLY A 103 4.34 15.12 3.85
C GLY A 103 5.72 14.74 4.37
N MET A 104 5.86 14.48 5.67
CA MET A 104 7.12 14.03 6.27
C MET A 104 7.55 12.65 5.77
N ALA A 105 6.60 11.71 5.63
CA ALA A 105 6.90 10.38 5.10
C ALA A 105 7.33 10.43 3.63
N ILE A 106 6.62 11.21 2.81
CA ILE A 106 6.97 11.41 1.40
C ILE A 106 8.37 12.04 1.28
N GLN A 107 8.67 13.10 2.04
CA GLN A 107 10.00 13.72 2.02
C GLN A 107 11.09 12.74 2.45
N HIS A 108 10.82 11.85 3.41
CA HIS A 108 11.76 10.82 3.81
C HIS A 108 12.07 9.85 2.67
N LEU A 109 11.06 9.36 1.95
CA LEU A 109 11.26 8.52 0.75
C LEU A 109 12.08 9.23 -0.31
N VAL A 110 11.69 10.47 -0.67
CA VAL A 110 12.37 11.24 -1.71
C VAL A 110 13.84 11.52 -1.36
N LYS A 111 14.14 11.88 -0.11
CA LYS A 111 15.51 12.07 0.38
C LYS A 111 16.35 10.79 0.27
N ASN A 112 15.74 9.63 0.42
CA ASN A 112 16.38 8.33 0.25
C ASN A 112 16.30 7.82 -1.20
N LYS A 113 16.05 8.70 -2.17
CA LYS A 113 16.03 8.43 -3.62
C LYS A 113 14.95 7.45 -4.08
N PHE A 114 13.95 7.18 -3.25
CA PHE A 114 12.80 6.41 -3.67
C PHE A 114 11.91 7.28 -4.56
N GLN A 115 11.42 6.71 -5.68
CA GLN A 115 10.62 7.47 -6.64
C GLN A 115 9.20 7.69 -6.12
N VAL A 116 8.74 8.93 -6.17
CA VAL A 116 7.34 9.30 -5.84
C VAL A 116 6.80 10.16 -6.97
N ALA A 117 5.56 9.89 -7.38
CA ALA A 117 4.85 10.67 -8.38
C ALA A 117 3.45 11.07 -7.88
N ILE A 118 2.94 12.18 -8.39
CA ILE A 118 1.56 12.62 -8.20
C ILE A 118 0.87 12.62 -9.55
N ILE A 119 -0.31 11.96 -9.64
CA ILE A 119 -1.19 11.99 -10.81
C ILE A 119 -2.58 12.40 -10.34
N SER A 120 -3.00 13.62 -10.65
CA SER A 120 -4.27 14.19 -10.20
C SER A 120 -5.15 14.61 -11.41
N SER A 121 -6.45 14.42 -11.28
CA SER A 121 -7.46 14.89 -12.24
C SER A 121 -8.03 16.27 -11.90
N GLY A 122 -7.41 17.01 -11.00
CA GLY A 122 -7.84 18.34 -10.54
C GLY A 122 -7.81 19.41 -11.64
N TYR A 123 -8.43 20.55 -11.37
CA TYR A 123 -8.50 21.69 -12.30
C TYR A 123 -7.35 22.70 -12.13
N LYS A 124 -6.78 22.79 -10.94
CA LYS A 124 -5.78 23.81 -10.58
C LYS A 124 -4.42 23.17 -10.32
N GLU A 125 -3.61 23.16 -11.36
CA GLU A 125 -2.27 22.60 -11.34
C GLU A 125 -1.36 23.26 -10.30
N HIS A 126 -1.44 24.58 -10.14
CA HIS A 126 -0.53 25.37 -9.30
C HIS A 126 -0.52 24.91 -7.82
N VAL A 127 -1.70 24.66 -7.24
CA VAL A 127 -1.81 24.25 -5.81
C VAL A 127 -1.15 22.88 -5.59
N VAL A 128 -1.32 21.97 -6.52
CA VAL A 128 -0.74 20.61 -6.45
C VAL A 128 0.76 20.64 -6.72
N LYS A 129 1.19 21.35 -7.75
CA LYS A 129 2.62 21.50 -8.09
C LYS A 129 3.43 22.16 -6.99
N THR A 130 2.92 23.27 -6.40
CA THR A 130 3.58 23.92 -5.26
C THR A 130 3.80 22.92 -4.11
N ARG A 131 2.82 22.06 -3.83
CA ARG A 131 2.98 21.03 -2.81
C ARG A 131 3.99 19.96 -3.20
N ALA A 132 3.99 19.50 -4.44
CA ALA A 132 4.96 18.54 -4.97
C ALA A 132 6.41 19.07 -4.87
N ASP A 133 6.62 20.33 -5.25
CA ASP A 133 7.94 20.99 -5.17
C ASP A 133 8.45 21.05 -3.72
N LEU A 134 7.60 21.44 -2.76
CA LEU A 134 7.94 21.45 -1.33
C LEU A 134 8.29 20.05 -0.78
N LEU A 135 7.74 19.00 -1.37
CA LEU A 135 8.03 17.61 -0.99
C LEU A 135 9.22 17.02 -1.74
N GLY A 136 9.73 17.71 -2.77
CA GLY A 136 10.82 17.26 -3.64
C GLY A 136 10.39 16.23 -4.68
N ILE A 137 9.09 16.15 -4.98
CA ILE A 137 8.53 15.22 -6.00
C ILE A 137 8.76 15.80 -7.39
N GLN A 138 9.47 15.07 -8.25
CA GLN A 138 9.80 15.51 -9.60
C GLN A 138 8.67 15.25 -10.62
N HIS A 139 7.95 14.13 -10.47
CA HIS A 139 6.87 13.74 -11.35
C HIS A 139 5.52 14.14 -10.75
N CYS A 140 5.01 15.31 -11.16
CA CYS A 140 3.71 15.82 -10.74
C CYS A 140 2.89 16.23 -11.96
N VAL A 141 1.85 15.47 -12.26
CA VAL A 141 0.98 15.69 -13.42
C VAL A 141 -0.45 15.95 -12.96
N VAL A 142 -1.00 17.08 -13.36
CA VAL A 142 -2.40 17.43 -13.14
C VAL A 142 -3.05 17.55 -14.51
N THR A 143 -3.93 16.63 -14.87
CA THR A 143 -4.48 16.52 -16.22
C THR A 143 -5.84 15.84 -16.24
N ARG A 144 -6.56 15.99 -17.35
CA ARG A 144 -7.80 15.27 -17.67
C ARG A 144 -7.57 14.06 -18.57
N GLU A 145 -6.35 13.83 -19.00
CA GLU A 145 -5.99 12.63 -19.75
C GLU A 145 -6.18 11.36 -18.89
N PRO A 146 -6.33 10.18 -19.52
CA PRO A 146 -6.40 8.92 -18.80
C PRO A 146 -5.16 8.74 -17.90
N LYS A 147 -5.37 8.53 -16.60
CA LYS A 147 -4.28 8.43 -15.61
C LYS A 147 -3.30 7.31 -15.93
N LEU A 148 -3.77 6.21 -16.53
CA LEU A 148 -2.91 5.09 -16.92
C LEU A 148 -1.90 5.48 -18.02
N ASP A 149 -2.30 6.30 -18.98
CA ASP A 149 -1.38 6.74 -20.04
C ASP A 149 -0.33 7.71 -19.51
N VAL A 150 -0.71 8.58 -18.57
CA VAL A 150 0.23 9.43 -17.81
C VAL A 150 1.21 8.56 -17.04
N LEU A 151 0.74 7.55 -16.33
CA LEU A 151 1.58 6.62 -15.58
C LEU A 151 2.57 5.88 -16.49
N LYS A 152 2.12 5.39 -17.65
CA LYS A 152 3.02 4.73 -18.63
C LYS A 152 4.14 5.64 -19.10
N ASN A 153 3.86 6.94 -19.31
CA ASN A 153 4.89 7.92 -19.68
C ASN A 153 5.90 8.11 -18.54
N ILE A 154 5.45 8.27 -17.29
CA ILE A 154 6.33 8.37 -16.12
C ILE A 154 7.19 7.11 -15.99
N CYS A 155 6.60 5.91 -16.13
CA CYS A 155 7.34 4.65 -16.07
C CYS A 155 8.41 4.55 -17.17
N LYS A 156 8.09 5.00 -18.38
CA LYS A 156 9.05 5.05 -19.49
C LYS A 156 10.25 5.95 -19.18
N ASP A 157 9.99 7.14 -18.64
CA ASP A 157 11.04 8.09 -18.27
C ASP A 157 11.94 7.56 -17.15
N LEU A 158 11.36 6.83 -16.19
CA LEU A 158 12.05 6.20 -15.08
C LEU A 158 12.63 4.81 -15.40
N GLN A 159 12.37 4.27 -16.59
CA GLN A 159 12.75 2.91 -17.00
C GLN A 159 12.20 1.82 -16.05
N LEU A 160 10.95 1.97 -15.63
CA LEU A 160 10.25 1.05 -14.74
C LEU A 160 9.13 0.31 -15.48
N ASN A 161 8.83 -0.90 -15.00
CA ASN A 161 7.64 -1.65 -15.40
C ASN A 161 6.46 -1.30 -14.49
N LEU A 162 5.23 -1.53 -14.96
CA LEU A 162 4.03 -1.26 -14.15
C LEU A 162 3.93 -2.14 -12.91
N ASP A 163 4.51 -3.35 -12.91
CA ASP A 163 4.55 -4.22 -11.73
C ASP A 163 5.52 -3.75 -10.62
N GLU A 164 6.34 -2.72 -10.90
CA GLU A 164 7.21 -2.05 -9.93
C GLU A 164 6.57 -0.79 -9.33
N VAL A 165 5.29 -0.53 -9.64
CA VAL A 165 4.54 0.64 -9.19
C VAL A 165 3.57 0.27 -8.07
N ALA A 166 3.57 1.07 -7.00
CA ALA A 166 2.48 1.13 -6.02
C ALA A 166 1.63 2.38 -6.25
N LEU A 167 0.33 2.29 -6.02
CA LEU A 167 -0.62 3.41 -6.10
C LEU A 167 -1.46 3.48 -4.84
N ILE A 168 -1.71 4.69 -4.36
CA ILE A 168 -2.81 4.98 -3.45
C ILE A 168 -3.82 5.83 -4.20
N GLY A 169 -5.03 5.29 -4.40
CA GLY A 169 -6.15 5.94 -5.08
C GLY A 169 -7.45 5.72 -4.32
N ASP A 170 -8.47 6.54 -4.55
CA ASP A 170 -9.71 6.49 -3.77
C ASP A 170 -11.00 6.43 -4.62
N ASP A 171 -10.94 6.83 -5.89
CA ASP A 171 -12.14 6.93 -6.71
C ASP A 171 -12.00 6.20 -8.07
N ILE A 172 -13.10 6.14 -8.81
CA ILE A 172 -13.26 5.34 -10.05
C ILE A 172 -12.27 5.71 -11.15
N ASN A 173 -11.75 6.94 -11.16
CA ASN A 173 -10.73 7.39 -12.11
C ASN A 173 -9.35 6.74 -11.89
N ASP A 174 -9.15 6.02 -10.76
CA ASP A 174 -7.94 5.26 -10.45
C ASP A 174 -8.04 3.78 -10.86
N LEU A 175 -9.25 3.27 -11.11
CA LEU A 175 -9.50 1.85 -11.34
C LEU A 175 -8.67 1.26 -12.49
N GLU A 176 -8.48 2.04 -13.56
CA GLU A 176 -7.70 1.59 -14.69
C GLU A 176 -6.22 1.41 -14.31
N MET A 177 -5.63 2.33 -13.56
CA MET A 177 -4.27 2.15 -13.01
C MET A 177 -4.20 0.96 -12.07
N ILE A 178 -5.15 0.86 -11.12
CA ILE A 178 -5.22 -0.23 -10.12
C ILE A 178 -5.15 -1.62 -10.78
N SER A 179 -5.79 -1.78 -11.94
CA SER A 179 -5.83 -3.08 -12.64
C SER A 179 -4.54 -3.45 -13.38
N HIS A 180 -3.56 -2.54 -13.50
CA HIS A 180 -2.34 -2.74 -14.31
C HIS A 180 -1.04 -2.69 -13.51
N ILE A 181 -1.07 -2.31 -12.24
CA ILE A 181 0.13 -2.07 -11.42
C ILE A 181 0.45 -3.22 -10.47
N GLY A 182 1.65 -3.19 -9.88
CA GLY A 182 2.14 -4.23 -8.97
C GLY A 182 1.43 -4.25 -7.62
N LEU A 183 1.16 -3.07 -7.02
CA LEU A 183 0.56 -2.96 -5.68
C LEU A 183 -0.40 -1.79 -5.62
N SER A 184 -1.63 -2.05 -5.17
CA SER A 184 -2.66 -1.02 -5.04
C SER A 184 -3.18 -0.91 -3.60
N ALA A 185 -3.40 0.33 -3.16
CA ALA A 185 -3.99 0.63 -1.87
C ALA A 185 -5.05 1.73 -1.99
N CYS A 186 -5.95 1.79 -1.01
CA CYS A 186 -6.88 2.91 -0.90
C CYS A 186 -7.10 3.31 0.57
N PRO A 187 -7.49 4.58 0.84
CA PRO A 187 -7.92 5.00 2.16
C PRO A 187 -9.19 4.29 2.64
N SER A 188 -9.45 4.31 3.96
CA SER A 188 -10.61 3.65 4.55
C SER A 188 -11.96 4.21 4.07
N ASP A 189 -11.99 5.43 3.58
CA ASP A 189 -13.17 6.14 3.08
C ASP A 189 -13.27 6.17 1.54
N ALA A 190 -12.38 5.48 0.82
CA ALA A 190 -12.47 5.32 -0.63
C ALA A 190 -13.84 4.73 -1.06
N VAL A 191 -14.21 4.98 -2.32
CA VAL A 191 -15.47 4.46 -2.85
C VAL A 191 -15.49 2.92 -2.91
N GLY A 192 -16.68 2.31 -2.76
CA GLY A 192 -16.83 0.86 -2.71
C GLY A 192 -16.23 0.14 -3.92
N ALA A 193 -16.33 0.71 -5.12
CA ALA A 193 -15.78 0.14 -6.34
C ALA A 193 -14.24 0.00 -6.28
N VAL A 194 -13.54 0.93 -5.66
CA VAL A 194 -12.09 0.89 -5.47
C VAL A 194 -11.72 -0.13 -4.40
N LYS A 195 -12.40 -0.10 -3.25
CA LYS A 195 -12.15 -1.04 -2.14
C LYS A 195 -12.21 -2.51 -2.54
N THR A 196 -13.07 -2.85 -3.51
CA THR A 196 -13.22 -4.22 -4.01
C THR A 196 -12.12 -4.66 -4.97
N LYS A 197 -11.27 -3.74 -5.44
CA LYS A 197 -10.26 -3.99 -6.47
C LYS A 197 -8.82 -3.86 -6.00
N VAL A 198 -8.60 -3.13 -4.90
CA VAL A 198 -7.25 -2.91 -4.37
C VAL A 198 -6.70 -4.11 -3.59
N ASP A 199 -5.39 -4.22 -3.54
CA ASP A 199 -4.69 -5.20 -2.70
C ASP A 199 -4.80 -4.88 -1.20
N LEU A 200 -4.88 -3.58 -0.85
CA LEU A 200 -4.82 -3.09 0.53
C LEU A 200 -5.86 -1.99 0.78
N ILE A 201 -6.61 -2.11 1.86
CA ILE A 201 -7.44 -1.03 2.40
C ILE A 201 -6.74 -0.52 3.66
N LEU A 202 -6.35 0.76 3.66
CA LEU A 202 -5.69 1.41 4.78
C LEU A 202 -6.68 1.71 5.91
N SER A 203 -6.20 1.83 7.14
CA SER A 203 -7.05 2.15 8.30
C SER A 203 -7.40 3.63 8.37
N LYS A 204 -6.53 4.50 7.85
CA LYS A 204 -6.72 5.94 7.84
C LYS A 204 -7.50 6.41 6.63
N LYS A 205 -8.25 7.49 6.82
CA LYS A 205 -8.95 8.19 5.75
C LYS A 205 -7.99 9.04 4.92
N GLY A 206 -8.45 9.44 3.72
CA GLY A 206 -7.77 10.44 2.92
C GLY A 206 -7.51 11.73 3.70
N GLY A 207 -6.30 12.30 3.54
CA GLY A 207 -5.87 13.49 4.28
C GLY A 207 -5.69 13.33 5.79
N GLU A 208 -5.87 12.13 6.33
CA GLU A 208 -5.73 11.85 7.78
C GLU A 208 -4.51 10.97 8.11
N GLY A 209 -3.56 10.86 7.19
CA GLY A 209 -2.32 10.09 7.40
C GLY A 209 -2.30 8.72 6.73
N CYS A 210 -3.14 8.47 5.74
CA CYS A 210 -3.17 7.20 5.00
C CYS A 210 -1.90 6.97 4.18
N VAL A 211 -1.32 8.01 3.60
CA VAL A 211 -0.03 7.93 2.89
C VAL A 211 1.09 7.58 3.86
N ARG A 212 1.11 8.21 5.04
CA ARG A 212 2.05 7.89 6.13
C ARG A 212 1.92 6.43 6.55
N GLU A 213 0.70 5.96 6.78
CA GLU A 213 0.43 4.56 7.15
C GLU A 213 1.00 3.59 6.11
N PHE A 214 0.73 3.84 4.83
CA PHE A 214 1.23 3.00 3.74
C PHE A 214 2.75 2.95 3.70
N ILE A 215 3.39 4.11 3.76
CA ILE A 215 4.85 4.22 3.70
C ILE A 215 5.50 3.48 4.87
N ASP A 216 5.04 3.72 6.10
CA ASP A 216 5.61 3.10 7.30
C ASP A 216 5.41 1.58 7.31
N ALA A 217 4.23 1.10 6.89
CA ALA A 217 3.91 -0.31 6.96
C ALA A 217 4.52 -1.15 5.83
N TYR A 218 4.78 -0.57 4.65
CA TYR A 218 5.09 -1.34 3.45
C TYR A 218 6.39 -0.93 2.75
N LEU A 219 6.81 0.33 2.85
CA LEU A 219 8.00 0.81 2.13
C LEU A 219 9.22 1.01 3.04
N LEU A 220 9.03 1.46 4.30
CA LEU A 220 10.14 1.67 5.24
C LEU A 220 10.59 0.40 5.97
N THR A 221 9.92 -0.71 5.82
CA THR A 221 10.35 -2.01 6.37
C THR A 221 11.55 -2.62 5.63
N LYS A 222 11.95 -2.03 4.51
CA LYS A 222 13.18 -2.38 3.75
C LYS A 222 14.34 -1.51 4.23
N PRO A 223 15.57 -2.07 4.38
CA PRO A 223 16.75 -1.23 4.44
C PRO A 223 16.79 -0.41 3.15
N LEU A 224 16.72 0.91 3.28
CA LEU A 224 16.93 1.84 2.18
C LEU A 224 18.43 1.72 1.82
N ASN A 225 18.73 1.17 0.65
CA ASN A 225 20.10 1.03 0.12
C ASN A 225 20.69 2.38 -0.27
#